data_a7a081f1e7366a2ac9788fd823f08ccc
#
_entry.id   a7a081f1e7366a2ac9788fd823f08ccc
#
_cell.length_a   1.000
_cell.length_b   1.000
_cell.length_c   1.000
_cell.angle_alpha   90.00
_cell.angle_beta   90.00
_cell.angle_gamma   90.00
#
_symmetry.space_group_name_H-M   'P 1'
#
loop_
_entity.id
_entity.type
_entity.pdbx_description
1 polymer ?
#
loop_
_entity_poly.entity_id
_entity_poly.type
_entity_poly.pdbx_seq_one_letter_code
_entity_poly.pdbx_strand_id
1 'polypeptide(L)'
;VNPRVAVVGGGIAGLATAYRLQRAGVEPVVLERASTCGGVIAPPVPVADLALEPGPDSLAARKPWGSALSRDLGLTLIPPGATGAFLWTESGLVPYLRGAPFGIPGDVGDVLRWPGVSSRGRVRALADLVKRARRHGAEETLGELLRRRLGDEVTERAIAPLLAGLHAGDVDRLSAPATFPELVAWEASQGSLIRGAQAAQRAATRADPGPVFLRPRSGMRELVDALAASVGERLRTGVEVTGVTDRTVDLAGGSSEDVDAVVLACGAPASASLLGPGAPAGLSTIGSVSTGVVFLMYQPGTAGALPDGTGFVVPRGAAPMTAATFVSRKWPDPRFGDRAVVRCYVGGAGDEDVLDAPDDDIVEACARHLSAALDLPPPAASHVHRWWASMPQYERGHRALVEEIREGLPPGIFVVGSAFDGVGVSDLARAAEETADQVLAHSGASRPGRRKEPA
;
A
#
# COMPACT_ATOMS: atom_id res chain seq x y z
N VAL A 1 -30.15 1.52 23.74
CA VAL A 1 -29.68 0.19 23.26
C VAL A 1 -28.45 0.50 22.42
N ASN A 2 -27.33 -0.19 22.67
CA ASN A 2 -26.15 -0.06 21.82
C ASN A 2 -26.46 -0.62 20.44
N PRO A 3 -26.10 0.08 19.35
CA PRO A 3 -26.34 -0.41 18.00
C PRO A 3 -25.53 -1.69 17.75
N ARG A 4 -26.16 -2.66 17.09
CA ARG A 4 -25.51 -3.89 16.62
C ARG A 4 -24.87 -3.62 15.26
N VAL A 5 -23.55 -3.64 15.18
CA VAL A 5 -22.79 -3.34 13.97
C VAL A 5 -22.04 -4.59 13.51
N ALA A 6 -22.29 -5.04 12.28
CA ALA A 6 -21.48 -6.08 11.66
C ALA A 6 -20.37 -5.45 10.80
N VAL A 7 -19.14 -5.94 10.94
CA VAL A 7 -18.01 -5.61 10.09
C VAL A 7 -17.63 -6.86 9.29
N VAL A 8 -17.83 -6.84 8.00
CA VAL A 8 -17.59 -7.98 7.11
C VAL A 8 -16.21 -7.86 6.48
N GLY A 9 -15.28 -8.69 6.94
CA GLY A 9 -13.88 -8.70 6.58
C GLY A 9 -12.94 -8.31 7.72
N GLY A 10 -12.07 -9.23 8.11
CA GLY A 10 -11.08 -9.11 9.18
C GLY A 10 -9.71 -8.59 8.72
N GLY A 11 -9.65 -7.86 7.60
CA GLY A 11 -8.47 -7.12 7.19
C GLY A 11 -8.19 -5.91 8.07
N ILE A 12 -7.06 -5.21 7.84
CA ILE A 12 -6.66 -4.04 8.64
C ILE A 12 -7.73 -2.96 8.70
N ALA A 13 -8.47 -2.70 7.60
CA ALA A 13 -9.53 -1.71 7.56
C ALA A 13 -10.70 -2.09 8.46
N GLY A 14 -11.18 -3.35 8.37
CA GLY A 14 -12.29 -3.84 9.19
C GLY A 14 -11.93 -3.90 10.68
N LEU A 15 -10.77 -4.45 11.01
CA LEU A 15 -10.30 -4.51 12.40
C LEU A 15 -10.10 -3.13 13.02
N ALA A 16 -9.53 -2.18 12.27
CA ALA A 16 -9.35 -0.81 12.74
C ALA A 16 -10.71 -0.09 12.90
N THR A 17 -11.68 -0.32 12.01
CA THR A 17 -13.04 0.23 12.14
C THR A 17 -13.73 -0.34 13.38
N ALA A 18 -13.66 -1.65 13.59
CA ALA A 18 -14.22 -2.30 14.79
C ALA A 18 -13.57 -1.74 16.07
N TYR A 19 -12.23 -1.59 16.09
CA TYR A 19 -11.52 -0.98 17.21
C TYR A 19 -11.99 0.45 17.50
N ARG A 20 -12.18 1.30 16.46
CA ARG A 20 -12.68 2.68 16.63
C ARG A 20 -14.13 2.71 17.14
N LEU A 21 -15.02 1.85 16.64
CA LEU A 21 -16.39 1.69 17.13
C LEU A 21 -16.41 1.25 18.60
N GLN A 22 -15.59 0.28 18.95
CA GLN A 22 -15.48 -0.21 20.34
C GLN A 22 -15.00 0.89 21.29
N ARG A 23 -14.03 1.72 20.87
CA ARG A 23 -13.57 2.89 21.62
C ARG A 23 -14.65 3.95 21.79
N ALA A 24 -15.65 3.97 20.92
CA ALA A 24 -16.83 4.84 21.02
C ALA A 24 -18.00 4.21 21.83
N GLY A 25 -17.81 3.02 22.39
CA GLY A 25 -18.82 2.33 23.21
C GLY A 25 -19.82 1.48 22.42
N VAL A 26 -19.58 1.27 21.12
CA VAL A 26 -20.34 0.32 20.28
C VAL A 26 -19.69 -1.05 20.39
N GLU A 27 -20.45 -2.12 20.26
CA GLU A 27 -19.99 -3.49 20.29
C GLU A 27 -20.09 -4.16 18.92
N PRO A 28 -19.13 -3.89 17.99
CA PRO A 28 -19.16 -4.46 16.65
C PRO A 28 -18.78 -5.95 16.67
N VAL A 29 -19.37 -6.73 15.77
CA VAL A 29 -18.94 -8.09 15.48
C VAL A 29 -18.19 -8.08 14.16
N VAL A 30 -16.95 -8.62 14.13
CA VAL A 30 -16.14 -8.78 12.91
C VAL A 30 -16.30 -10.21 12.41
N LEU A 31 -16.72 -10.35 11.16
CA LEU A 31 -16.93 -11.63 10.48
C LEU A 31 -15.86 -11.80 9.39
N GLU A 32 -14.99 -12.78 9.56
CA GLU A 32 -13.90 -13.08 8.64
C GLU A 32 -14.02 -14.50 8.09
N ARG A 33 -14.03 -14.64 6.76
CA ARG A 33 -14.17 -15.93 6.08
C ARG A 33 -12.95 -16.84 6.29
N ALA A 34 -11.75 -16.27 6.27
CA ALA A 34 -10.53 -17.05 6.50
C ALA A 34 -10.44 -17.52 7.97
N SER A 35 -9.65 -18.55 8.21
CA SER A 35 -9.32 -19.03 9.56
C SER A 35 -8.45 -18.07 10.35
N THR A 36 -7.83 -17.08 9.68
CA THR A 36 -6.98 -16.03 10.27
C THR A 36 -7.38 -14.67 9.75
N CYS A 37 -7.34 -13.65 10.63
CA CYS A 37 -7.55 -12.26 10.24
C CYS A 37 -6.26 -11.59 9.73
N GLY A 38 -6.39 -10.39 9.15
CA GLY A 38 -5.30 -9.53 8.71
C GLY A 38 -5.33 -9.19 7.21
N GLY A 39 -6.04 -9.97 6.39
CA GLY A 39 -6.09 -9.76 4.94
C GLY A 39 -4.68 -9.84 4.36
N VAL A 40 -4.24 -8.80 3.64
CA VAL A 40 -2.89 -8.75 3.05
C VAL A 40 -1.76 -8.61 4.07
N ILE A 41 -2.04 -8.29 5.35
CA ILE A 41 -1.08 -8.43 6.46
C ILE A 41 -1.25 -9.86 7.01
N ALA A 42 -0.93 -10.83 6.17
CA ALA A 42 -1.07 -12.25 6.50
C ALA A 42 -0.04 -12.70 7.56
N PRO A 43 -0.27 -13.87 8.16
CA PRO A 43 0.76 -14.52 8.98
C PRO A 43 2.08 -14.66 8.23
N PRO A 44 3.23 -14.57 8.92
CA PRO A 44 4.53 -14.81 8.30
C PRO A 44 4.64 -16.19 7.67
N VAL A 45 5.32 -16.27 6.52
CA VAL A 45 5.57 -17.51 5.78
C VAL A 45 6.95 -18.07 6.11
N PRO A 46 7.11 -19.40 6.13
CA PRO A 46 8.40 -20.03 6.43
C PRO A 46 9.38 -19.87 5.26
N VAL A 47 10.62 -19.45 5.57
CA VAL A 47 11.77 -19.43 4.66
C VAL A 47 12.94 -20.05 5.42
N ALA A 48 13.14 -21.34 5.31
CA ALA A 48 14.01 -22.18 6.14
C ALA A 48 13.71 -21.98 7.65
N ASP A 49 14.68 -21.46 8.42
CA ASP A 49 14.57 -21.19 9.87
C ASP A 49 13.95 -19.83 10.19
N LEU A 50 13.57 -19.05 9.16
CA LEU A 50 12.96 -17.72 9.32
C LEU A 50 11.46 -17.77 9.05
N ALA A 51 10.75 -16.80 9.65
CA ALA A 51 9.37 -16.49 9.34
C ALA A 51 9.30 -15.04 8.83
N LEU A 52 8.92 -14.85 7.55
CA LEU A 52 8.95 -13.57 6.86
C LEU A 52 7.54 -13.12 6.46
N GLU A 53 7.25 -11.84 6.60
CA GLU A 53 5.93 -11.27 6.30
C GLU A 53 5.75 -11.07 4.79
N PRO A 54 4.76 -11.71 4.13
CA PRO A 54 4.56 -11.58 2.69
C PRO A 54 3.80 -10.31 2.29
N GLY A 55 3.13 -9.65 3.23
CA GLY A 55 2.34 -8.43 3.04
C GLY A 55 3.17 -7.14 3.10
N PRO A 56 2.54 -5.97 3.35
CA PRO A 56 3.24 -4.71 3.53
C PRO A 56 4.22 -4.80 4.71
N ASP A 57 5.39 -4.20 4.56
CA ASP A 57 6.48 -4.29 5.54
C ASP A 57 6.65 -3.01 6.39
N SER A 58 5.83 -1.99 6.16
CA SER A 58 5.97 -0.69 6.81
C SER A 58 4.74 0.20 6.69
N LEU A 59 4.71 1.23 7.55
CA LEU A 59 3.79 2.35 7.53
C LEU A 59 4.48 3.57 6.90
N ALA A 60 3.74 4.35 6.11
CA ALA A 60 4.21 5.65 5.65
C ALA A 60 4.16 6.65 6.83
N ALA A 61 5.32 7.05 7.35
CA ALA A 61 5.41 7.89 8.55
C ALA A 61 4.85 9.32 8.35
N ARG A 62 4.86 9.83 7.09
CA ARG A 62 4.28 11.13 6.74
C ARG A 62 2.76 11.19 6.87
N LYS A 63 2.08 10.03 6.85
CA LYS A 63 0.64 9.90 7.09
C LYS A 63 0.43 9.46 8.54
N PRO A 64 -0.03 10.34 9.44
CA PRO A 64 0.06 10.11 10.89
C PRO A 64 -0.85 9.00 11.41
N TRP A 65 -1.91 8.65 10.68
CA TRP A 65 -2.98 7.76 11.17
C TRP A 65 -2.52 6.34 11.51
N GLY A 66 -1.65 5.73 10.68
CA GLY A 66 -1.11 4.41 10.97
C GLY A 66 -0.22 4.39 12.19
N SER A 67 0.62 5.43 12.34
CA SER A 67 1.47 5.60 13.53
C SER A 67 0.67 5.94 14.79
N ALA A 68 -0.41 6.72 14.66
CA ALA A 68 -1.32 7.04 15.77
C ALA A 68 -2.06 5.78 16.23
N LEU A 69 -2.63 5.02 15.29
CA LEU A 69 -3.30 3.75 15.59
C LEU A 69 -2.37 2.77 16.32
N SER A 70 -1.11 2.64 15.83
CA SER A 70 -0.13 1.78 16.46
C SER A 70 0.19 2.20 17.90
N ARG A 71 0.34 3.51 18.15
CA ARG A 71 0.58 4.03 19.52
C ARG A 71 -0.64 3.88 20.42
N ASP A 72 -1.87 4.08 19.89
CA ASP A 72 -3.11 3.84 20.64
C ASP A 72 -3.21 2.40 21.13
N LEU A 73 -2.64 1.45 20.38
CA LEU A 73 -2.54 0.04 20.71
C LEU A 73 -1.32 -0.31 21.58
N GLY A 74 -0.51 0.69 21.99
CA GLY A 74 0.68 0.50 22.81
C GLY A 74 1.89 -0.07 22.07
N LEU A 75 1.90 -0.06 20.75
CA LEU A 75 2.98 -0.65 19.95
C LEU A 75 4.19 0.28 19.85
N THR A 76 5.37 -0.29 19.96
CA THR A 76 6.64 0.42 19.75
C THR A 76 6.96 0.41 18.24
N LEU A 77 7.05 1.60 17.65
CA LEU A 77 7.45 1.77 16.27
C LEU A 77 8.95 1.98 16.13
N ILE A 78 9.56 1.34 15.13
CA ILE A 78 10.97 1.46 14.79
C ILE A 78 11.17 1.96 13.36
N PRO A 79 12.23 2.75 13.10
CA PRO A 79 12.63 3.12 11.76
C PRO A 79 13.37 1.99 11.06
N PRO A 80 13.53 2.04 9.72
CA PRO A 80 14.39 1.10 8.98
C PRO A 80 15.87 1.28 9.36
N GLY A 81 16.64 0.19 9.28
CA GLY A 81 18.08 0.19 9.56
C GLY A 81 18.92 0.79 8.43
N ALA A 82 18.36 0.89 7.23
CA ALA A 82 19.00 1.52 6.08
C ALA A 82 18.05 2.52 5.43
N THR A 83 18.59 3.49 4.69
CA THR A 83 17.83 4.54 3.99
C THR A 83 18.29 4.66 2.54
N GLY A 84 17.41 5.19 1.68
CA GLY A 84 17.66 5.27 0.27
C GLY A 84 17.33 4.00 -0.49
N ALA A 85 17.19 4.13 -1.80
CA ALA A 85 16.89 3.06 -2.72
C ALA A 85 17.73 3.21 -3.98
N PHE A 86 17.74 2.17 -4.80
CA PHE A 86 18.46 2.16 -6.06
C PHE A 86 17.48 1.99 -7.23
N LEU A 87 17.91 2.42 -8.39
CA LEU A 87 17.30 2.16 -9.68
C LEU A 87 18.15 1.11 -10.41
N TRP A 88 17.51 0.09 -10.94
CA TRP A 88 18.15 -0.85 -11.86
C TRP A 88 18.41 -0.17 -13.20
N THR A 89 19.62 -0.28 -13.73
CA THR A 89 20.01 0.18 -15.06
C THR A 89 20.84 -0.89 -15.76
N GLU A 90 21.05 -0.76 -17.05
CA GLU A 90 21.91 -1.67 -17.82
C GLU A 90 23.35 -1.73 -17.27
N SER A 91 23.81 -0.66 -16.61
CA SER A 91 25.13 -0.56 -15.98
C SER A 91 25.16 -1.01 -14.50
N GLY A 92 24.04 -1.54 -13.98
CA GLY A 92 23.89 -1.96 -12.58
C GLY A 92 23.03 -1.02 -11.75
N LEU A 93 23.11 -1.17 -10.43
CA LEU A 93 22.32 -0.38 -9.49
C LEU A 93 22.89 1.04 -9.35
N VAL A 94 22.07 2.05 -9.61
CA VAL A 94 22.39 3.46 -9.38
C VAL A 94 21.52 4.03 -8.25
N PRO A 95 22.08 4.79 -7.30
CA PRO A 95 21.29 5.31 -6.19
C PRO A 95 20.29 6.36 -6.67
N TYR A 96 19.06 6.35 -6.12
CA TYR A 96 18.16 7.48 -6.24
C TYR A 96 18.72 8.72 -5.53
N LEU A 97 18.30 9.88 -6.01
CA LEU A 97 18.63 11.15 -5.36
C LEU A 97 18.05 11.19 -3.94
N ARG A 98 18.93 11.39 -2.96
CA ARG A 98 18.52 11.44 -1.55
C ARG A 98 17.57 12.61 -1.30
N GLY A 99 16.52 12.35 -0.52
CA GLY A 99 15.54 13.36 -0.16
C GLY A 99 14.61 13.80 -1.30
N ALA A 100 14.69 13.22 -2.50
CA ALA A 100 13.81 13.50 -3.61
C ALA A 100 12.42 12.85 -3.38
N PRO A 101 11.38 13.61 -3.04
CA PRO A 101 10.06 13.03 -2.81
C PRO A 101 9.52 12.48 -4.14
N PHE A 102 8.97 11.26 -4.09
CA PHE A 102 8.51 10.51 -5.27
C PHE A 102 9.61 10.31 -6.34
N GLY A 103 10.91 10.39 -5.96
CA GLY A 103 12.02 10.31 -6.88
C GLY A 103 12.25 11.57 -7.74
N ILE A 104 11.49 12.65 -7.52
CA ILE A 104 11.59 13.90 -8.30
C ILE A 104 12.60 14.85 -7.65
N PRO A 105 13.65 15.30 -8.38
CA PRO A 105 14.62 16.25 -7.88
C PRO A 105 13.98 17.60 -7.54
N GLY A 106 14.46 18.25 -6.47
CA GLY A 106 13.99 19.56 -6.02
C GLY A 106 14.79 20.74 -6.54
N ASP A 107 15.86 20.52 -7.29
CA ASP A 107 16.68 21.60 -7.86
C ASP A 107 17.31 21.23 -9.21
N VAL A 108 17.80 22.25 -9.92
CA VAL A 108 18.41 22.10 -11.25
C VAL A 108 19.69 21.27 -11.21
N GLY A 109 20.51 21.42 -10.15
CA GLY A 109 21.75 20.66 -10.01
C GLY A 109 21.49 19.17 -9.88
N ASP A 110 20.47 18.78 -9.13
CA ASP A 110 20.04 17.39 -8.99
C ASP A 110 19.46 16.86 -10.30
N VAL A 111 18.65 17.66 -11.03
CA VAL A 111 18.17 17.27 -12.37
C VAL A 111 19.33 16.97 -13.32
N LEU A 112 20.38 17.83 -13.33
CA LEU A 112 21.55 17.65 -14.19
C LEU A 112 22.40 16.42 -13.81
N ARG A 113 22.29 15.95 -12.58
CA ARG A 113 22.98 14.75 -12.07
C ARG A 113 22.07 13.53 -11.93
N TRP A 114 20.83 13.60 -12.45
CA TRP A 114 19.84 12.53 -12.27
C TRP A 114 20.35 11.18 -12.77
N PRO A 115 20.54 10.19 -11.89
CA PRO A 115 21.11 8.91 -12.27
C PRO A 115 20.17 8.13 -13.21
N GLY A 116 20.71 7.37 -14.13
CA GLY A 116 19.93 6.55 -15.08
C GLY A 116 19.21 7.34 -16.18
N VAL A 117 19.35 8.67 -16.23
CA VAL A 117 18.73 9.55 -17.24
C VAL A 117 19.79 10.15 -18.15
N SER A 118 19.57 10.13 -19.47
CA SER A 118 20.48 10.74 -20.44
C SER A 118 20.53 12.26 -20.32
N SER A 119 21.58 12.89 -20.87
CA SER A 119 21.68 14.35 -20.90
C SER A 119 20.48 15.00 -21.60
N ARG A 120 19.96 14.37 -22.66
CA ARG A 120 18.76 14.84 -23.37
C ARG A 120 17.51 14.74 -22.49
N GLY A 121 17.35 13.65 -21.77
CA GLY A 121 16.25 13.46 -20.81
C GLY A 121 16.29 14.49 -19.69
N ARG A 122 17.48 14.76 -19.13
CA ARG A 122 17.68 15.78 -18.09
C ARG A 122 17.29 17.18 -18.57
N VAL A 123 17.75 17.58 -19.77
CA VAL A 123 17.37 18.87 -20.38
C VAL A 123 15.86 18.93 -20.65
N ARG A 124 15.26 17.81 -21.13
CA ARG A 124 13.80 17.72 -21.32
C ARG A 124 13.05 17.89 -20.00
N ALA A 125 13.53 17.31 -18.90
CA ALA A 125 12.90 17.44 -17.59
C ALA A 125 12.93 18.89 -17.07
N LEU A 126 13.99 19.67 -17.35
CA LEU A 126 14.07 21.09 -16.98
C LEU A 126 12.99 21.95 -17.63
N ALA A 127 12.38 21.51 -18.75
CA ALA A 127 11.25 22.19 -19.34
C ALA A 127 10.03 22.27 -18.39
N ASP A 128 9.96 21.42 -17.37
CA ASP A 128 8.94 21.49 -16.30
C ASP A 128 8.92 22.84 -15.60
N LEU A 129 10.07 23.48 -15.44
CA LEU A 129 10.20 24.78 -14.75
C LEU A 129 9.54 25.95 -15.49
N VAL A 130 9.38 25.84 -16.83
CA VAL A 130 8.86 26.90 -17.70
C VAL A 130 7.52 26.56 -18.35
N LYS A 131 7.12 25.29 -18.32
CA LYS A 131 5.81 24.88 -18.85
C LYS A 131 4.69 25.40 -17.97
N ARG A 132 3.65 25.95 -18.62
CA ARG A 132 2.43 26.40 -17.91
C ARG A 132 1.72 25.22 -17.26
N ALA A 133 1.21 25.43 -16.05
CA ALA A 133 0.35 24.48 -15.37
C ALA A 133 -0.94 24.28 -16.17
N ARG A 134 -1.45 23.06 -16.19
CA ARG A 134 -2.77 22.76 -16.75
C ARG A 134 -3.84 23.18 -15.75
N ARG A 135 -4.64 24.17 -16.11
CA ARG A 135 -5.66 24.75 -15.19
C ARG A 135 -7.01 24.05 -15.24
N HIS A 136 -7.39 23.50 -16.41
CA HIS A 136 -8.67 22.83 -16.64
C HIS A 136 -8.48 21.74 -17.70
N GLY A 137 -9.24 20.65 -17.62
CA GLY A 137 -9.24 19.57 -18.57
C GLY A 137 -9.73 18.26 -17.98
N ALA A 138 -9.84 17.22 -18.79
CA ALA A 138 -10.13 15.88 -18.34
C ALA A 138 -9.04 15.41 -17.36
N GLU A 139 -9.41 14.52 -16.45
CA GLU A 139 -8.49 13.87 -15.52
C GLU A 139 -7.35 13.19 -16.31
N GLU A 140 -6.12 13.39 -15.84
CA GLU A 140 -4.94 12.76 -16.44
C GLU A 140 -4.60 11.45 -15.72
N THR A 141 -4.04 10.51 -16.49
CA THR A 141 -3.31 9.40 -15.87
C THR A 141 -1.99 9.90 -15.27
N LEU A 142 -1.42 9.10 -14.39
CA LEU A 142 -0.11 9.37 -13.81
C LEU A 142 0.97 9.47 -14.92
N GLY A 143 0.95 8.56 -15.90
CA GLY A 143 1.86 8.57 -17.05
C GLY A 143 1.73 9.83 -17.92
N GLU A 144 0.50 10.27 -18.20
CA GLU A 144 0.27 11.51 -18.95
C GLU A 144 0.82 12.74 -18.21
N LEU A 145 0.54 12.86 -16.90
CA LEU A 145 1.07 13.94 -16.09
C LEU A 145 2.61 13.96 -16.10
N LEU A 146 3.23 12.82 -15.83
CA LEU A 146 4.68 12.70 -15.75
C LEU A 146 5.35 12.96 -17.10
N ARG A 147 4.88 12.35 -18.21
CA ARG A 147 5.46 12.57 -19.55
C ARG A 147 5.30 14.01 -20.00
N ARG A 148 4.13 14.59 -19.77
CA ARG A 148 3.88 16.00 -20.10
C ARG A 148 4.83 16.93 -19.35
N ARG A 149 5.09 16.68 -18.09
CA ARG A 149 5.94 17.52 -17.24
C ARG A 149 7.42 17.20 -17.41
N LEU A 150 7.83 15.95 -17.25
CA LEU A 150 9.23 15.55 -17.13
C LEU A 150 9.79 14.86 -18.38
N GLY A 151 8.91 14.37 -19.29
CA GLY A 151 9.30 13.66 -20.51
C GLY A 151 9.30 12.14 -20.36
N ASP A 152 9.30 11.46 -21.51
CA ASP A 152 9.14 10.01 -21.58
C ASP A 152 10.27 9.26 -20.87
N GLU A 153 11.51 9.59 -21.17
CA GLU A 153 12.68 8.90 -20.59
C GLU A 153 12.70 8.94 -19.06
N VAL A 154 12.45 10.13 -18.47
CA VAL A 154 12.41 10.29 -17.01
C VAL A 154 11.23 9.51 -16.42
N THR A 155 10.08 9.56 -17.10
CA THR A 155 8.91 8.82 -16.66
C THR A 155 9.19 7.32 -16.65
N GLU A 156 9.65 6.76 -17.77
CA GLU A 156 9.77 5.31 -17.94
C GLU A 156 10.95 4.72 -17.15
N ARG A 157 12.09 5.43 -17.11
CA ARG A 157 13.30 4.89 -16.51
C ARG A 157 13.48 5.22 -15.02
N ALA A 158 12.93 6.33 -14.55
CA ALA A 158 13.23 6.79 -13.19
C ALA A 158 12.01 6.87 -12.26
N ILE A 159 10.85 7.36 -12.73
CA ILE A 159 9.74 7.66 -11.82
C ILE A 159 8.67 6.57 -11.84
N ALA A 160 8.26 6.10 -13.02
CA ALA A 160 7.25 5.05 -13.14
C ALA A 160 7.64 3.76 -12.38
N PRO A 161 8.89 3.27 -12.42
CA PRO A 161 9.28 2.10 -11.65
C PRO A 161 9.01 2.24 -10.14
N LEU A 162 9.21 3.44 -9.59
CA LEU A 162 8.97 3.74 -8.18
C LEU A 162 7.48 3.87 -7.86
N LEU A 163 6.74 4.67 -8.64
CA LEU A 163 5.37 5.03 -8.34
C LEU A 163 4.37 3.92 -8.73
N ALA A 164 4.58 3.29 -9.89
CA ALA A 164 3.79 2.14 -10.31
C ALA A 164 3.92 0.97 -9.32
N GLY A 165 5.12 0.73 -8.79
CA GLY A 165 5.38 -0.33 -7.82
C GLY A 165 4.55 -0.20 -6.53
N LEU A 166 4.18 1.02 -6.12
CA LEU A 166 3.33 1.23 -4.94
C LEU A 166 1.88 0.76 -5.14
N HIS A 167 1.41 0.70 -6.38
CA HIS A 167 0.06 0.25 -6.75
C HIS A 167 0.08 -1.05 -7.56
N ALA A 168 1.25 -1.61 -7.84
CA ALA A 168 1.45 -2.71 -8.79
C ALA A 168 0.73 -2.46 -10.13
N GLY A 169 0.63 -1.18 -10.52
CA GLY A 169 -0.24 -0.71 -11.60
C GLY A 169 0.53 -0.22 -12.82
N ASP A 170 -0.24 0.11 -13.85
CA ASP A 170 0.27 0.76 -15.07
C ASP A 170 0.06 2.28 -14.96
N VAL A 171 1.15 3.07 -15.01
CA VAL A 171 1.06 4.54 -14.94
C VAL A 171 0.17 5.14 -16.03
N ASP A 172 -0.01 4.44 -17.16
CA ASP A 172 -0.84 4.89 -18.26
C ASP A 172 -2.34 4.66 -18.04
N ARG A 173 -2.69 3.89 -17.02
CA ARG A 173 -4.08 3.64 -16.59
C ARG A 173 -4.40 4.30 -15.26
N LEU A 174 -3.43 4.35 -14.34
CA LEU A 174 -3.62 4.90 -13.01
C LEU A 174 -3.97 6.40 -13.05
N SER A 175 -5.01 6.78 -12.34
CA SER A 175 -5.42 8.17 -12.13
C SER A 175 -4.38 8.94 -11.32
N ALA A 176 -3.87 10.03 -11.84
CA ALA A 176 -2.94 10.89 -11.10
C ALA A 176 -3.55 11.43 -9.79
N PRO A 177 -4.79 12.01 -9.79
CA PRO A 177 -5.38 12.53 -8.56
C PRO A 177 -5.81 11.45 -7.56
N ALA A 178 -6.13 10.23 -8.01
CA ALA A 178 -6.52 9.16 -7.09
C ALA A 178 -5.31 8.49 -6.43
N THR A 179 -4.18 8.38 -7.14
CA THR A 179 -2.97 7.68 -6.65
C THR A 179 -1.97 8.62 -6.00
N PHE A 180 -1.69 9.76 -6.64
CA PHE A 180 -0.67 10.75 -6.19
C PHE A 180 -1.23 12.18 -6.24
N PRO A 181 -2.23 12.51 -5.40
CA PRO A 181 -2.83 13.84 -5.37
C PRO A 181 -1.82 14.94 -5.09
N GLU A 182 -0.71 14.63 -4.41
CA GLU A 182 0.36 15.58 -4.12
C GLU A 182 1.02 16.09 -5.41
N LEU A 183 1.23 15.25 -6.42
CA LEU A 183 1.82 15.67 -7.70
C LEU A 183 0.90 16.65 -8.44
N VAL A 184 -0.41 16.38 -8.42
CA VAL A 184 -1.42 17.27 -8.99
C VAL A 184 -1.45 18.61 -8.23
N ALA A 185 -1.41 18.56 -6.89
CA ALA A 185 -1.36 19.76 -6.05
C ALA A 185 -0.08 20.56 -6.27
N TRP A 186 1.07 19.92 -6.50
CA TRP A 186 2.32 20.61 -6.82
C TRP A 186 2.23 21.36 -8.15
N GLU A 187 1.68 20.74 -9.19
CA GLU A 187 1.47 21.46 -10.44
C GLU A 187 0.50 22.64 -10.26
N ALA A 188 -0.60 22.44 -9.57
CA ALA A 188 -1.60 23.46 -9.34
C ALA A 188 -1.06 24.67 -8.54
N SER A 189 -0.28 24.41 -7.49
CA SER A 189 0.20 25.44 -6.55
C SER A 189 1.54 26.07 -6.95
N GLN A 190 2.45 25.27 -7.50
CA GLN A 190 3.83 25.67 -7.83
C GLN A 190 4.07 25.84 -9.34
N GLY A 191 3.13 25.37 -10.16
CA GLY A 191 3.25 25.38 -11.63
C GLY A 191 4.27 24.38 -12.18
N SER A 192 4.87 23.50 -11.32
CA SER A 192 5.98 22.61 -11.67
C SER A 192 6.10 21.49 -10.65
N LEU A 193 6.38 20.27 -11.10
CA LEU A 193 6.66 19.14 -10.21
C LEU A 193 8.02 19.33 -9.50
N ILE A 194 9.03 19.85 -10.20
CA ILE A 194 10.37 20.13 -9.62
C ILE A 194 10.26 21.17 -8.51
N ARG A 195 9.52 22.27 -8.73
CA ARG A 195 9.29 23.28 -7.68
C ARG A 195 8.45 22.73 -6.53
N GLY A 196 7.47 21.87 -6.81
CA GLY A 196 6.70 21.18 -5.79
C GLY A 196 7.58 20.27 -4.93
N ALA A 197 8.45 19.48 -5.56
CA ALA A 197 9.44 18.66 -4.85
C ALA A 197 10.37 19.51 -3.98
N GLN A 198 10.86 20.65 -4.51
CA GLN A 198 11.69 21.59 -3.74
C GLN A 198 10.95 22.14 -2.51
N ALA A 199 9.69 22.54 -2.68
CA ALA A 199 8.87 23.04 -1.57
C ALA A 199 8.67 21.96 -0.51
N ALA A 200 8.39 20.71 -0.92
CA ALA A 200 8.22 19.58 -0.02
C ALA A 200 9.53 19.24 0.73
N GLN A 201 10.68 19.28 0.06
CA GLN A 201 12.00 19.09 0.70
C GLN A 201 12.28 20.17 1.75
N ARG A 202 12.05 21.43 1.41
CA ARG A 202 12.22 22.55 2.36
C ARG A 202 11.32 22.46 3.56
N ALA A 203 10.06 22.06 3.36
CA ALA A 203 9.12 21.84 4.46
C ALA A 203 9.59 20.69 5.36
N ALA A 204 10.03 19.59 4.77
CA ALA A 204 10.59 18.45 5.51
C ALA A 204 11.81 18.87 6.34
N THR A 205 12.77 19.59 5.75
CA THR A 205 14.00 20.03 6.47
C THR A 205 13.68 20.92 7.69
N ARG A 206 12.61 21.75 7.61
CA ARG A 206 12.21 22.62 8.72
C ARG A 206 11.50 21.88 9.86
N ALA A 207 10.83 20.79 9.55
CA ALA A 207 9.98 20.06 10.49
C ALA A 207 10.68 18.92 11.24
N ASP A 208 12.00 18.72 11.05
CA ASP A 208 12.69 17.48 11.41
C ASP A 208 11.95 16.26 10.83
N PRO A 209 12.28 15.85 9.61
CA PRO A 209 11.42 14.99 8.79
C PRO A 209 11.18 13.59 9.37
N GLY A 210 11.95 13.18 10.35
CA GLY A 210 11.88 11.82 10.89
C GLY A 210 12.08 10.75 9.78
N PRO A 211 11.87 9.49 10.07
CA PRO A 211 11.98 8.42 9.08
C PRO A 211 10.80 8.46 8.09
N VAL A 212 11.06 8.05 6.83
CA VAL A 212 10.01 7.94 5.79
C VAL A 212 9.05 6.78 6.10
N PHE A 213 9.60 5.71 6.66
CA PHE A 213 8.87 4.49 7.01
C PHE A 213 9.06 4.17 8.48
N LEU A 214 8.02 3.57 9.05
CA LEU A 214 8.01 3.00 10.41
C LEU A 214 7.36 1.63 10.35
N ARG A 215 7.67 0.76 11.29
CA ARG A 215 6.88 -0.46 11.54
C ARG A 215 6.84 -0.78 13.02
N PRO A 216 5.84 -1.55 13.49
CA PRO A 216 5.92 -2.18 14.80
C PRO A 216 7.20 -3.02 14.94
N ARG A 217 7.76 -3.08 16.14
CA ARG A 217 9.07 -3.71 16.39
C ARG A 217 9.16 -5.15 15.89
N SER A 218 8.11 -5.94 16.10
CA SER A 218 8.07 -7.35 15.72
C SER A 218 7.56 -7.60 14.29
N GLY A 219 7.23 -6.54 13.54
CA GLY A 219 6.69 -6.60 12.17
C GLY A 219 5.28 -6.03 12.05
N MET A 220 4.76 -6.01 10.84
CA MET A 220 3.41 -5.47 10.57
C MET A 220 2.31 -6.36 11.16
N ARG A 221 2.55 -7.66 11.29
CA ARG A 221 1.60 -8.60 11.89
C ARG A 221 1.27 -8.23 13.34
N GLU A 222 2.20 -7.65 14.08
CA GLU A 222 1.99 -7.17 15.46
C GLU A 222 0.81 -6.17 15.54
N LEU A 223 0.63 -5.32 14.51
CA LEU A 223 -0.50 -4.40 14.45
C LEU A 223 -1.85 -5.13 14.31
N VAL A 224 -1.90 -6.15 13.46
CA VAL A 224 -3.11 -6.99 13.28
C VAL A 224 -3.43 -7.75 14.55
N ASP A 225 -2.42 -8.36 15.17
CA ASP A 225 -2.60 -9.15 16.39
C ASP A 225 -3.08 -8.28 17.57
N ALA A 226 -2.58 -7.05 17.69
CA ALA A 226 -3.03 -6.10 18.70
C ALA A 226 -4.49 -5.66 18.46
N LEU A 227 -4.87 -5.41 17.20
CA LEU A 227 -6.25 -5.09 16.85
C LEU A 227 -7.19 -6.29 17.12
N ALA A 228 -6.79 -7.48 16.71
CA ALA A 228 -7.56 -8.71 16.96
C ALA A 228 -7.75 -8.97 18.46
N ALA A 229 -6.70 -8.79 19.25
CA ALA A 229 -6.77 -8.91 20.70
C ALA A 229 -7.71 -7.87 21.33
N SER A 230 -7.73 -6.64 20.80
CA SER A 230 -8.65 -5.60 21.25
C SER A 230 -10.11 -5.91 20.93
N VAL A 231 -10.39 -6.45 19.74
CA VAL A 231 -11.75 -6.88 19.34
C VAL A 231 -12.19 -8.10 20.16
N GLY A 232 -11.26 -8.99 20.49
CA GLY A 232 -11.49 -10.17 21.34
C GLY A 232 -12.49 -11.15 20.73
N GLU A 233 -13.40 -11.66 21.55
CA GLU A 233 -14.39 -12.68 21.18
C GLU A 233 -15.38 -12.21 20.10
N ARG A 234 -15.45 -10.91 19.82
CA ARG A 234 -16.27 -10.36 18.74
C ARG A 234 -15.63 -10.52 17.36
N LEU A 235 -14.38 -10.96 17.28
CA LEU A 235 -13.74 -11.38 16.04
C LEU A 235 -14.03 -12.86 15.81
N ARG A 236 -14.83 -13.14 14.80
CA ARG A 236 -15.25 -14.50 14.42
C ARG A 236 -14.59 -14.85 13.09
N THR A 237 -13.55 -15.64 13.14
CA THR A 237 -12.84 -16.19 11.95
C THR A 237 -13.47 -17.51 11.51
N GLY A 238 -13.27 -17.88 10.23
CA GLY A 238 -13.91 -19.06 9.63
C GLY A 238 -15.42 -18.88 9.42
N VAL A 239 -15.93 -17.65 9.44
CA VAL A 239 -17.35 -17.33 9.27
C VAL A 239 -17.55 -16.63 7.92
N GLU A 240 -18.17 -17.31 6.98
CA GLU A 240 -18.48 -16.77 5.67
C GLU A 240 -19.84 -16.07 5.69
N VAL A 241 -19.84 -14.80 5.30
CA VAL A 241 -21.05 -14.02 5.02
C VAL A 241 -21.42 -14.28 3.57
N THR A 242 -22.71 -14.59 3.32
CA THR A 242 -23.24 -14.92 1.98
C THR A 242 -24.16 -13.85 1.42
N GLY A 243 -24.69 -12.96 2.26
CA GLY A 243 -25.55 -11.86 1.87
C GLY A 243 -25.65 -10.80 2.96
N VAL A 244 -25.95 -9.58 2.56
CA VAL A 244 -26.22 -8.47 3.49
C VAL A 244 -27.38 -7.62 3.02
N THR A 245 -28.17 -7.16 3.98
CA THR A 245 -29.19 -6.11 3.81
C THR A 245 -28.90 -4.98 4.80
N ASP A 246 -29.73 -3.96 4.80
CA ASP A 246 -29.66 -2.88 5.80
C ASP A 246 -30.02 -3.35 7.23
N ARG A 247 -30.52 -4.57 7.39
CA ARG A 247 -31.03 -5.13 8.65
C ARG A 247 -30.45 -6.48 9.02
N THR A 248 -29.85 -7.20 8.09
CA THR A 248 -29.41 -8.57 8.33
C THR A 248 -28.08 -8.87 7.67
N VAL A 249 -27.35 -9.80 8.27
CA VAL A 249 -26.18 -10.45 7.70
C VAL A 249 -26.44 -11.95 7.64
N ASP A 250 -26.46 -12.51 6.43
CA ASP A 250 -26.68 -13.93 6.19
C ASP A 250 -25.35 -14.68 6.22
N LEU A 251 -25.30 -15.80 6.93
CA LEU A 251 -24.12 -16.61 7.11
C LEU A 251 -24.22 -17.93 6.33
N ALA A 252 -23.06 -18.45 5.93
CA ALA A 252 -22.99 -19.80 5.40
C ALA A 252 -23.60 -20.79 6.42
N GLY A 253 -24.45 -21.70 5.94
CA GLY A 253 -25.23 -22.60 6.82
C GLY A 253 -26.65 -22.15 7.08
N GLY A 254 -27.07 -20.99 6.54
CA GLY A 254 -28.48 -20.56 6.49
C GLY A 254 -28.99 -19.80 7.73
N SER A 255 -28.10 -19.44 8.66
CA SER A 255 -28.43 -18.52 9.75
C SER A 255 -28.31 -17.07 9.31
N SER A 256 -29.13 -16.19 9.91
CA SER A 256 -29.11 -14.75 9.69
C SER A 256 -29.05 -14.01 11.03
N GLU A 257 -28.27 -12.93 11.09
CA GLU A 257 -28.12 -12.10 12.28
C GLU A 257 -28.68 -10.71 12.00
N ASP A 258 -29.54 -10.21 12.90
CA ASP A 258 -30.07 -8.85 12.82
C ASP A 258 -29.01 -7.83 13.22
N VAL A 259 -28.91 -6.76 12.47
CA VAL A 259 -27.95 -5.66 12.68
C VAL A 259 -28.61 -4.30 12.47
N ASP A 260 -28.03 -3.25 13.03
CA ASP A 260 -28.46 -1.87 12.85
C ASP A 260 -27.57 -1.14 11.80
N ALA A 261 -26.37 -1.67 11.54
CA ALA A 261 -25.48 -1.18 10.48
C ALA A 261 -24.51 -2.29 10.04
N VAL A 262 -24.06 -2.22 8.77
CA VAL A 262 -23.07 -3.12 8.18
C VAL A 262 -21.91 -2.31 7.60
N VAL A 263 -20.68 -2.71 7.93
CA VAL A 263 -19.46 -2.18 7.31
C VAL A 263 -18.86 -3.29 6.44
N LEU A 264 -18.90 -3.09 5.12
CA LEU A 264 -18.23 -3.98 4.16
C LEU A 264 -16.74 -3.58 4.05
N ALA A 265 -15.90 -4.34 4.74
CA ALA A 265 -14.45 -4.18 4.77
C ALA A 265 -13.72 -5.22 3.90
N CYS A 266 -14.42 -5.77 2.91
CA CYS A 266 -13.92 -6.69 1.91
C CYS A 266 -13.69 -5.99 0.56
N GLY A 267 -13.08 -6.70 -0.41
CA GLY A 267 -12.84 -6.14 -1.75
C GLY A 267 -14.12 -5.74 -2.47
N ALA A 268 -14.05 -4.78 -3.40
CA ALA A 268 -15.23 -4.25 -4.10
C ALA A 268 -16.07 -5.34 -4.81
N PRO A 269 -15.48 -6.33 -5.53
CA PRO A 269 -16.26 -7.41 -6.12
C PRO A 269 -17.00 -8.28 -5.08
N ALA A 270 -16.38 -8.54 -3.94
CA ALA A 270 -17.00 -9.28 -2.85
C ALA A 270 -18.15 -8.47 -2.23
N SER A 271 -17.98 -7.17 -2.03
CA SER A 271 -19.03 -6.26 -1.57
C SER A 271 -20.23 -6.25 -2.52
N ALA A 272 -19.97 -6.21 -3.85
CA ALA A 272 -21.03 -6.31 -4.85
C ALA A 272 -21.80 -7.62 -4.77
N SER A 273 -21.10 -8.75 -4.62
CA SER A 273 -21.71 -10.07 -4.47
C SER A 273 -22.59 -10.16 -3.23
N LEU A 274 -22.14 -9.62 -2.10
CA LEU A 274 -22.88 -9.65 -0.84
C LEU A 274 -24.16 -8.81 -0.87
N LEU A 275 -24.13 -7.67 -1.57
CA LEU A 275 -25.28 -6.79 -1.75
C LEU A 275 -26.28 -7.32 -2.81
N GLY A 276 -25.82 -8.21 -3.69
CA GLY A 276 -26.66 -8.80 -4.73
C GLY A 276 -27.26 -7.75 -5.68
N PRO A 277 -28.55 -7.88 -6.06
CA PRO A 277 -29.19 -6.97 -7.02
C PRO A 277 -29.28 -5.50 -6.55
N GLY A 278 -29.12 -5.24 -5.25
CA GLY A 278 -29.08 -3.89 -4.67
C GLY A 278 -27.71 -3.20 -4.70
N ALA A 279 -26.69 -3.87 -5.23
CA ALA A 279 -25.35 -3.33 -5.27
C ALA A 279 -25.24 -2.14 -6.24
N PRO A 280 -24.58 -1.02 -5.86
CA PRO A 280 -24.18 0.00 -6.80
C PRO A 280 -23.33 -0.61 -7.93
N ALA A 281 -23.68 -0.32 -9.19
CA ALA A 281 -23.01 -0.91 -10.36
C ALA A 281 -21.48 -0.70 -10.36
N GLY A 282 -21.04 0.44 -9.84
CA GLY A 282 -19.62 0.78 -9.73
C GLY A 282 -18.76 -0.20 -8.91
N LEU A 283 -19.33 -0.93 -7.96
CA LEU A 283 -18.59 -1.91 -7.15
C LEU A 283 -17.94 -3.01 -7.99
N SER A 284 -18.62 -3.49 -9.03
CA SER A 284 -18.09 -4.54 -9.91
C SER A 284 -17.10 -4.03 -10.97
N THR A 285 -16.98 -2.70 -11.13
CA THR A 285 -16.09 -2.09 -12.13
C THR A 285 -14.68 -1.79 -11.59
N ILE A 286 -14.48 -1.77 -10.27
CA ILE A 286 -13.16 -1.58 -9.69
C ILE A 286 -12.32 -2.84 -9.93
N GLY A 287 -11.41 -2.75 -10.91
CA GLY A 287 -10.47 -3.82 -11.24
C GLY A 287 -9.43 -4.02 -10.14
N SER A 288 -8.87 -5.22 -10.10
CA SER A 288 -7.74 -5.56 -9.23
C SER A 288 -6.72 -6.37 -10.02
N VAL A 289 -5.46 -6.26 -9.65
CA VAL A 289 -4.37 -7.06 -10.23
C VAL A 289 -3.80 -8.02 -9.20
N SER A 290 -3.19 -9.09 -9.71
CA SER A 290 -2.48 -10.09 -8.93
C SER A 290 -1.01 -9.73 -8.82
N THR A 291 -0.42 -10.00 -7.67
CA THR A 291 0.99 -9.76 -7.38
C THR A 291 1.60 -10.94 -6.66
N GLY A 292 2.92 -11.02 -6.65
CA GLY A 292 3.62 -12.01 -5.88
C GLY A 292 4.86 -11.45 -5.22
N VAL A 293 5.30 -12.13 -4.18
CA VAL A 293 6.60 -11.87 -3.55
C VAL A 293 7.41 -13.16 -3.54
N VAL A 294 8.70 -13.01 -3.80
CA VAL A 294 9.67 -14.10 -3.79
C VAL A 294 10.71 -13.77 -2.73
N PHE A 295 10.74 -14.55 -1.67
CA PHE A 295 11.81 -14.46 -0.67
C PHE A 295 12.98 -15.32 -1.12
N LEU A 296 14.17 -14.74 -1.06
CA LEU A 296 15.43 -15.40 -1.31
C LEU A 296 16.34 -15.20 -0.11
N MET A 297 16.70 -16.28 0.54
CA MET A 297 17.65 -16.30 1.65
C MET A 297 18.95 -16.93 1.19
N TYR A 298 20.06 -16.30 1.48
CA TYR A 298 21.38 -16.72 1.05
C TYR A 298 22.18 -17.33 2.20
N GLN A 299 23.30 -17.98 1.89
CA GLN A 299 24.21 -18.57 2.89
C GLN A 299 24.81 -17.51 3.82
N PRO A 300 25.27 -17.89 5.03
CA PRO A 300 26.10 -17.03 5.86
C PRO A 300 27.29 -16.43 5.11
N GLY A 301 27.67 -15.18 5.47
CA GLY A 301 28.74 -14.46 4.81
C GLY A 301 28.30 -13.59 3.63
N THR A 302 27.02 -13.61 3.25
CA THR A 302 26.50 -12.90 2.06
C THR A 302 25.94 -11.50 2.36
N ALA A 303 25.70 -11.14 3.63
CA ALA A 303 25.11 -9.85 3.97
C ALA A 303 25.92 -8.65 3.41
N GLY A 304 27.23 -8.78 3.27
CA GLY A 304 28.12 -7.75 2.70
C GLY A 304 27.89 -7.45 1.22
N ALA A 305 27.28 -8.37 0.45
CA ALA A 305 26.97 -8.16 -0.97
C ALA A 305 25.80 -7.17 -1.18
N LEU A 306 24.95 -6.96 -0.16
CA LEU A 306 23.83 -6.00 -0.26
C LEU A 306 24.35 -4.57 -0.07
N PRO A 307 24.06 -3.64 -1.00
CA PRO A 307 24.39 -2.24 -0.85
C PRO A 307 23.72 -1.59 0.38
N ASP A 308 24.26 -0.46 0.84
CA ASP A 308 23.64 0.33 1.92
C ASP A 308 22.41 1.07 1.41
N GLY A 309 21.25 0.44 1.57
CA GLY A 309 19.97 0.94 1.13
C GLY A 309 18.84 -0.06 1.44
N THR A 310 17.60 0.34 1.12
CA THR A 310 16.41 -0.47 1.43
C THR A 310 16.05 -1.46 0.33
N GLY A 311 16.58 -1.28 -0.87
CA GLY A 311 16.25 -2.08 -2.05
C GLY A 311 16.38 -1.31 -3.35
N PHE A 312 15.85 -1.86 -4.43
CA PHE A 312 15.84 -1.23 -5.74
C PHE A 312 14.53 -1.44 -6.47
N VAL A 313 14.25 -0.59 -7.45
CA VAL A 313 13.16 -0.74 -8.40
C VAL A 313 13.70 -0.98 -9.80
N VAL A 314 12.89 -1.63 -10.62
CA VAL A 314 13.26 -2.09 -11.97
C VAL A 314 12.32 -1.45 -12.98
N PRO A 315 12.84 -0.81 -14.04
CA PRO A 315 12.02 -0.37 -15.17
C PRO A 315 11.28 -1.56 -15.81
N ARG A 316 10.04 -1.33 -16.23
CA ARG A 316 9.19 -2.36 -16.79
C ARG A 316 9.88 -3.10 -17.95
N GLY A 317 9.80 -4.40 -17.95
CA GLY A 317 10.40 -5.28 -18.97
C GLY A 317 11.93 -5.44 -18.87
N ALA A 318 12.60 -4.80 -17.92
CA ALA A 318 14.04 -4.93 -17.75
C ALA A 318 14.44 -6.17 -16.92
N ALA A 319 13.52 -6.74 -16.16
CA ALA A 319 13.73 -7.94 -15.34
C ALA A 319 12.40 -8.68 -15.09
N PRO A 320 12.43 -9.92 -14.60
CA PRO A 320 11.24 -10.67 -14.22
C PRO A 320 10.54 -10.14 -12.94
N MET A 321 11.19 -9.19 -12.26
CA MET A 321 10.67 -8.54 -11.06
C MET A 321 10.52 -7.03 -11.28
N THR A 322 9.61 -6.40 -10.56
CA THR A 322 9.39 -4.93 -10.59
C THR A 322 10.22 -4.19 -9.54
N ALA A 323 10.61 -4.85 -8.46
CA ALA A 323 11.42 -4.30 -7.39
C ALA A 323 12.02 -5.41 -6.53
N ALA A 324 13.00 -5.05 -5.71
CA ALA A 324 13.49 -5.90 -4.62
C ALA A 324 13.76 -5.09 -3.36
N THR A 325 13.40 -5.64 -2.20
CA THR A 325 13.73 -5.10 -0.88
C THR A 325 14.86 -5.91 -0.26
N PHE A 326 15.88 -5.25 0.24
CA PHE A 326 16.94 -5.85 1.05
C PHE A 326 16.45 -5.99 2.49
N VAL A 327 15.71 -7.09 2.77
CA VAL A 327 15.02 -7.29 4.05
C VAL A 327 15.97 -7.20 5.22
N SER A 328 17.13 -7.87 5.14
CA SER A 328 18.15 -7.88 6.19
C SER A 328 18.84 -6.53 6.41
N ARG A 329 18.80 -5.61 5.43
CA ARG A 329 19.29 -4.22 5.57
C ARG A 329 18.20 -3.27 6.06
N LYS A 330 17.01 -3.36 5.46
CA LYS A 330 15.88 -2.48 5.78
C LYS A 330 15.38 -2.72 7.20
N TRP A 331 15.29 -3.99 7.60
CA TRP A 331 14.77 -4.41 8.89
C TRP A 331 15.74 -5.39 9.58
N PRO A 332 16.86 -4.89 10.11
CA PRO A 332 17.84 -5.74 10.76
C PRO A 332 17.23 -6.56 11.88
N ASP A 333 17.53 -7.87 11.89
CA ASP A 333 17.08 -8.81 12.88
C ASP A 333 18.25 -9.77 13.20
N PRO A 334 18.58 -10.02 14.48
CA PRO A 334 19.66 -10.94 14.86
C PRO A 334 19.49 -12.35 14.26
N ARG A 335 18.26 -12.77 13.97
CA ARG A 335 17.97 -14.08 13.36
C ARG A 335 18.54 -14.20 11.93
N PHE A 336 18.77 -13.10 11.24
CA PHE A 336 19.42 -13.13 9.91
C PHE A 336 20.91 -13.46 10.00
N GLY A 337 21.56 -13.14 11.12
CA GLY A 337 23.02 -13.27 11.23
C GLY A 337 23.72 -12.39 10.17
N ASP A 338 24.63 -13.00 9.41
CA ASP A 338 25.33 -12.36 8.29
C ASP A 338 24.78 -12.81 6.93
N ARG A 339 23.54 -13.29 6.87
CA ARG A 339 22.84 -13.73 5.65
C ARG A 339 22.21 -12.54 4.93
N ALA A 340 22.32 -12.52 3.61
CA ALA A 340 21.48 -11.67 2.77
C ALA A 340 20.07 -12.29 2.73
N VAL A 341 19.06 -11.48 2.98
CA VAL A 341 17.65 -11.82 2.81
C VAL A 341 17.02 -10.77 1.91
N VAL A 342 16.53 -11.19 0.76
CA VAL A 342 15.95 -10.32 -0.27
C VAL A 342 14.52 -10.74 -0.55
N ARG A 343 13.64 -9.77 -0.75
CA ARG A 343 12.26 -9.95 -1.17
C ARG A 343 12.08 -9.29 -2.52
N CYS A 344 11.84 -10.09 -3.57
CA CYS A 344 11.51 -9.61 -4.91
C CYS A 344 9.99 -9.47 -5.04
N TYR A 345 9.56 -8.54 -5.90
CA TYR A 345 8.15 -8.32 -6.23
C TYR A 345 7.93 -8.68 -7.69
N VAL A 346 6.93 -9.52 -7.98
CA VAL A 346 6.60 -10.02 -9.30
C VAL A 346 5.11 -9.82 -9.60
N GLY A 347 4.73 -9.87 -10.88
CA GLY A 347 3.35 -9.61 -11.30
C GLY A 347 2.99 -8.13 -11.30
N GLY A 348 1.69 -7.84 -11.20
CA GLY A 348 1.12 -6.51 -11.37
C GLY A 348 0.60 -6.28 -12.78
N ALA A 349 0.03 -5.10 -13.02
CA ALA A 349 -0.68 -4.79 -14.26
C ALA A 349 0.14 -5.07 -15.52
N GLY A 350 -0.31 -6.05 -16.32
CA GLY A 350 0.30 -6.48 -17.59
C GLY A 350 1.48 -7.44 -17.46
N ASP A 351 1.81 -7.88 -16.24
CA ASP A 351 2.86 -8.86 -15.97
C ASP A 351 2.34 -9.99 -15.05
N GLU A 352 1.01 -10.18 -14.95
CA GLU A 352 0.38 -11.16 -14.07
C GLU A 352 0.67 -12.61 -14.47
N ASP A 353 0.90 -12.88 -15.75
CA ASP A 353 1.17 -14.23 -16.30
C ASP A 353 2.37 -14.91 -15.63
N VAL A 354 3.34 -14.15 -15.09
CA VAL A 354 4.46 -14.70 -14.34
C VAL A 354 4.01 -15.49 -13.11
N LEU A 355 2.84 -15.18 -12.57
CA LEU A 355 2.31 -15.83 -11.37
C LEU A 355 1.73 -17.23 -11.66
N ASP A 356 1.47 -17.57 -12.91
CA ASP A 356 1.00 -18.90 -13.33
C ASP A 356 2.16 -19.90 -13.47
N ALA A 357 3.41 -19.39 -13.49
CA ALA A 357 4.58 -20.23 -13.59
C ALA A 357 4.83 -21.05 -12.29
N PRO A 358 5.49 -22.20 -12.36
CA PRO A 358 5.97 -22.94 -11.20
C PRO A 358 6.86 -22.11 -10.28
N ASP A 359 6.82 -22.36 -8.98
CA ASP A 359 7.60 -21.60 -7.99
C ASP A 359 9.11 -21.62 -8.32
N ASP A 360 9.63 -22.78 -8.71
CA ASP A 360 11.06 -22.94 -9.04
C ASP A 360 11.49 -22.05 -10.21
N ASP A 361 10.64 -21.91 -11.24
CA ASP A 361 10.92 -21.07 -12.41
C ASP A 361 10.95 -19.57 -12.02
N ILE A 362 10.02 -19.15 -11.18
CA ILE A 362 9.95 -17.76 -10.67
C ILE A 362 11.18 -17.46 -9.79
N VAL A 363 11.52 -18.40 -8.91
CA VAL A 363 12.69 -18.29 -8.02
C VAL A 363 13.98 -18.22 -8.83
N GLU A 364 14.16 -19.11 -9.83
CA GLU A 364 15.35 -19.13 -10.68
C GLU A 364 15.51 -17.82 -11.47
N ALA A 365 14.41 -17.31 -12.05
CA ALA A 365 14.41 -16.07 -12.79
C ALA A 365 14.84 -14.89 -11.89
N CYS A 366 14.26 -14.76 -10.69
CA CYS A 366 14.64 -13.72 -9.72
C CYS A 366 16.08 -13.88 -9.23
N ALA A 367 16.50 -15.09 -8.88
CA ALA A 367 17.85 -15.37 -8.36
C ALA A 367 18.94 -15.06 -9.39
N ARG A 368 18.73 -15.45 -10.65
CA ARG A 368 19.66 -15.16 -11.77
C ARG A 368 19.85 -13.65 -11.95
N HIS A 369 18.76 -12.89 -11.86
CA HIS A 369 18.82 -11.45 -12.01
C HIS A 369 19.52 -10.77 -10.82
N LEU A 370 19.25 -11.22 -9.58
CA LEU A 370 19.96 -10.72 -8.39
C LEU A 370 21.44 -11.09 -8.40
N SER A 371 21.81 -12.28 -8.85
CA SER A 371 23.21 -12.67 -8.99
C SER A 371 23.98 -11.74 -9.94
N ALA A 372 23.37 -11.40 -11.08
CA ALA A 372 23.97 -10.45 -12.02
C ALA A 372 24.08 -9.02 -11.43
N ALA A 373 23.13 -8.62 -10.54
CA ALA A 373 23.12 -7.29 -9.94
C ALA A 373 24.07 -7.13 -8.77
N LEU A 374 24.20 -8.17 -7.93
CA LEU A 374 24.74 -8.08 -6.58
C LEU A 374 25.84 -9.12 -6.29
N ASP A 375 26.27 -9.88 -7.31
CA ASP A 375 27.26 -10.96 -7.16
C ASP A 375 26.88 -11.95 -6.04
N LEU A 376 25.59 -12.29 -5.94
CA LEU A 376 25.08 -13.23 -4.96
C LEU A 376 25.16 -14.67 -5.52
N PRO A 377 25.52 -15.68 -4.69
CA PRO A 377 25.46 -17.08 -5.06
C PRO A 377 24.01 -17.53 -5.26
N PRO A 378 23.73 -18.77 -5.66
CA PRO A 378 22.38 -19.33 -5.61
C PRO A 378 21.79 -19.21 -4.19
N PRO A 379 20.49 -18.95 -4.05
CA PRO A 379 19.84 -18.85 -2.74
C PRO A 379 19.86 -20.20 -2.01
N ALA A 380 20.01 -20.17 -0.70
CA ALA A 380 19.98 -21.36 0.16
C ALA A 380 18.54 -21.82 0.47
N ALA A 381 17.60 -20.89 0.46
CA ALA A 381 16.17 -21.15 0.61
C ALA A 381 15.35 -20.07 -0.07
N SER A 382 14.14 -20.41 -0.46
CA SER A 382 13.20 -19.50 -1.12
C SER A 382 11.77 -19.81 -0.72
N HIS A 383 10.88 -18.85 -0.98
CA HIS A 383 9.44 -19.00 -0.87
C HIS A 383 8.74 -18.05 -1.82
N VAL A 384 7.73 -18.54 -2.56
CA VAL A 384 6.86 -17.72 -3.41
C VAL A 384 5.51 -17.59 -2.75
N HIS A 385 5.04 -16.36 -2.59
CA HIS A 385 3.70 -16.09 -2.11
C HIS A 385 2.94 -15.25 -3.13
N ARG A 386 1.73 -15.69 -3.49
CA ARG A 386 0.88 -15.04 -4.50
C ARG A 386 -0.31 -14.35 -3.83
N TRP A 387 -0.60 -13.16 -4.30
CA TRP A 387 -1.75 -12.37 -3.94
C TRP A 387 -2.67 -12.22 -5.15
N TRP A 388 -3.64 -13.10 -5.31
CA TRP A 388 -4.57 -13.09 -6.43
C TRP A 388 -5.59 -11.97 -6.29
N ALA A 389 -5.75 -11.14 -7.34
CA ALA A 389 -6.70 -10.03 -7.43
C ALA A 389 -6.75 -9.16 -6.16
N SER A 390 -5.61 -8.90 -5.53
CA SER A 390 -5.52 -8.27 -4.21
C SER A 390 -5.22 -6.78 -4.23
N MET A 391 -4.70 -6.27 -5.35
CA MET A 391 -4.29 -4.87 -5.49
C MET A 391 -5.28 -4.11 -6.39
N PRO A 392 -6.19 -3.32 -5.82
CA PRO A 392 -7.18 -2.55 -6.60
C PRO A 392 -6.49 -1.49 -7.44
N GLN A 393 -7.03 -1.27 -8.65
CA GLN A 393 -6.51 -0.33 -9.62
C GLN A 393 -7.33 0.95 -9.65
N TYR A 394 -6.70 2.06 -9.33
CA TYR A 394 -7.33 3.39 -9.31
C TYR A 394 -7.18 4.04 -10.68
N GLU A 395 -8.04 3.65 -11.61
CA GLU A 395 -8.04 4.18 -12.97
C GLU A 395 -8.71 5.56 -13.04
N ARG A 396 -8.71 6.18 -14.21
CA ARG A 396 -9.41 7.47 -14.41
C ARG A 396 -10.85 7.42 -13.91
N GLY A 397 -11.27 8.48 -13.23
CA GLY A 397 -12.61 8.58 -12.67
C GLY A 397 -12.80 7.83 -11.36
N HIS A 398 -11.78 7.14 -10.83
CA HIS A 398 -11.90 6.32 -9.63
C HIS A 398 -12.48 7.08 -8.43
N ARG A 399 -12.09 8.35 -8.22
CA ARG A 399 -12.62 9.15 -7.11
C ARG A 399 -14.11 9.41 -7.25
N ALA A 400 -14.56 9.81 -8.43
CA ALA A 400 -15.99 10.01 -8.71
C ALA A 400 -16.77 8.71 -8.61
N LEU A 401 -16.20 7.60 -9.10
CA LEU A 401 -16.79 6.27 -8.97
C LEU A 401 -16.98 5.86 -7.50
N VAL A 402 -16.00 6.10 -6.64
CA VAL A 402 -16.13 5.79 -5.20
C VAL A 402 -17.20 6.68 -4.53
N GLU A 403 -17.30 7.95 -4.90
CA GLU A 403 -18.38 8.84 -4.43
C GLU A 403 -19.75 8.32 -4.87
N GLU A 404 -19.92 7.96 -6.15
CA GLU A 404 -21.14 7.38 -6.69
C GLU A 404 -21.51 6.04 -5.99
N ILE A 405 -20.52 5.17 -5.75
CA ILE A 405 -20.74 3.94 -4.99
C ILE A 405 -21.29 4.26 -3.59
N ARG A 406 -20.67 5.19 -2.88
CA ARG A 406 -21.09 5.54 -1.51
C ARG A 406 -22.47 6.15 -1.46
N GLU A 407 -22.82 6.99 -2.42
CA GLU A 407 -24.14 7.59 -2.55
C GLU A 407 -25.23 6.53 -2.91
N GLY A 408 -24.85 5.51 -3.66
CA GLY A 408 -25.75 4.44 -4.11
C GLY A 408 -25.92 3.30 -3.10
N LEU A 409 -25.19 3.29 -1.97
CA LEU A 409 -25.35 2.25 -0.93
C LEU A 409 -26.69 2.41 -0.21
N PRO A 410 -27.34 1.30 0.17
CA PRO A 410 -28.51 1.32 1.06
C PRO A 410 -28.15 2.02 2.39
N PRO A 411 -29.13 2.72 3.01
CA PRO A 411 -28.92 3.32 4.34
C PRO A 411 -28.46 2.29 5.35
N GLY A 412 -27.46 2.63 6.19
CA GLY A 412 -26.90 1.71 7.19
C GLY A 412 -25.83 0.77 6.67
N ILE A 413 -25.51 0.80 5.36
CA ILE A 413 -24.40 0.06 4.78
C ILE A 413 -23.26 1.00 4.42
N PHE A 414 -22.05 0.64 4.81
CA PHE A 414 -20.81 1.41 4.60
C PHE A 414 -19.75 0.56 3.95
N VAL A 415 -18.89 1.16 3.15
CA VAL A 415 -17.72 0.49 2.56
C VAL A 415 -16.43 1.11 3.09
N VAL A 416 -15.44 0.28 3.37
CA VAL A 416 -14.09 0.71 3.77
C VAL A 416 -13.05 -0.27 3.24
N GLY A 417 -11.90 0.23 2.82
CA GLY A 417 -10.82 -0.66 2.40
C GLY A 417 -10.03 -0.16 1.22
N SER A 418 -9.06 -0.96 0.80
CA SER A 418 -8.10 -0.58 -0.24
C SER A 418 -8.72 -0.28 -1.60
N ALA A 419 -9.93 -0.76 -1.89
CA ALA A 419 -10.64 -0.44 -3.11
C ALA A 419 -11.20 1.00 -3.14
N PHE A 420 -11.32 1.67 -1.99
CA PHE A 420 -12.05 2.93 -1.83
C PHE A 420 -11.19 4.06 -1.25
N ASP A 421 -10.24 3.75 -0.37
CA ASP A 421 -9.66 4.71 0.58
C ASP A 421 -8.16 4.91 0.46
N GLY A 422 -7.50 4.14 -0.40
CA GLY A 422 -6.06 4.09 -0.54
C GLY A 422 -5.49 2.72 -0.15
N VAL A 423 -4.39 2.34 -0.79
CA VAL A 423 -3.76 1.02 -0.59
C VAL A 423 -2.82 0.98 0.62
N GLY A 424 -2.47 2.13 1.17
CA GLY A 424 -1.54 2.22 2.30
C GLY A 424 -2.21 1.96 3.65
N VAL A 425 -1.54 1.25 4.56
CA VAL A 425 -2.05 0.96 5.91
C VAL A 425 -2.44 2.23 6.67
N SER A 426 -1.69 3.34 6.49
CA SER A 426 -2.02 4.63 7.09
C SER A 426 -3.31 5.24 6.51
N ASP A 427 -3.59 5.02 5.22
CA ASP A 427 -4.83 5.48 4.59
C ASP A 427 -6.01 4.67 5.11
N LEU A 428 -5.84 3.36 5.27
CA LEU A 428 -6.88 2.48 5.82
C LEU A 428 -7.16 2.78 7.30
N ALA A 429 -6.15 3.18 8.09
CA ALA A 429 -6.35 3.61 9.47
C ALA A 429 -7.16 4.93 9.54
N ARG A 430 -6.94 5.87 8.61
CA ARG A 430 -7.75 7.09 8.47
C ARG A 430 -9.19 6.74 8.09
N ALA A 431 -9.36 5.96 7.04
CA ALA A 431 -10.67 5.55 6.54
C ALA A 431 -11.49 4.81 7.59
N ALA A 432 -10.85 3.96 8.39
CA ALA A 432 -11.48 3.28 9.50
C ALA A 432 -12.05 4.24 10.56
N GLU A 433 -11.33 5.33 10.86
CA GLU A 433 -11.81 6.37 11.77
C GLU A 433 -13.00 7.12 11.16
N GLU A 434 -12.91 7.52 9.90
CA GLU A 434 -13.97 8.22 9.17
C GLU A 434 -15.23 7.35 9.03
N THR A 435 -15.07 6.05 8.72
CA THR A 435 -16.19 5.11 8.62
C THR A 435 -16.85 4.87 9.98
N ALA A 436 -16.06 4.74 11.04
CA ALA A 436 -16.63 4.61 12.39
C ALA A 436 -17.46 5.85 12.77
N ASP A 437 -17.02 7.06 12.42
CA ASP A 437 -17.79 8.29 12.65
C ASP A 437 -19.10 8.31 11.85
N GLN A 438 -19.09 7.84 10.60
CA GLN A 438 -20.31 7.71 9.78
C GLN A 438 -21.31 6.72 10.39
N VAL A 439 -20.85 5.56 10.85
CA VAL A 439 -21.67 4.55 11.52
C VAL A 439 -22.30 5.12 12.80
N LEU A 440 -21.52 5.82 13.61
CA LEU A 440 -22.01 6.48 14.84
C LEU A 440 -23.08 7.52 14.54
N ALA A 441 -22.85 8.35 13.52
CA ALA A 441 -23.80 9.39 13.10
C ALA A 441 -25.12 8.75 12.62
N HIS A 442 -25.06 7.66 11.84
CA HIS A 442 -26.22 6.92 11.37
C HIS A 442 -27.02 6.32 12.53
N SER A 443 -26.35 5.73 13.52
CA SER A 443 -26.97 5.08 14.68
C SER A 443 -27.46 6.05 15.75
N GLY A 444 -27.27 7.38 15.59
CA GLY A 444 -27.62 8.38 16.60
C GLY A 444 -26.74 8.32 17.87
N ALA A 445 -25.66 7.55 17.85
CA ALA A 445 -24.70 7.44 18.93
C ALA A 445 -23.66 8.56 18.87
N SER A 446 -23.34 9.19 20.01
CA SER A 446 -22.32 10.24 20.07
C SER A 446 -21.03 9.67 20.66
N ARG A 447 -19.87 10.06 20.15
CA ARG A 447 -18.59 9.77 20.83
C ARG A 447 -18.61 10.33 22.25
N PRO A 448 -18.23 9.58 23.29
CA PRO A 448 -17.91 10.16 24.59
C PRO A 448 -16.79 11.19 24.37
N GLY A 449 -17.00 12.41 24.86
CA GLY A 449 -16.25 13.64 24.51
C GLY A 449 -14.74 13.44 24.45
N ARG A 450 -14.14 13.88 23.35
CA ARG A 450 -12.67 14.04 23.28
C ARG A 450 -12.26 14.96 24.45
N ARG A 451 -11.49 14.43 25.41
CA ARG A 451 -10.75 15.32 26.31
C ARG A 451 -9.86 16.19 25.41
N LYS A 452 -10.13 17.50 25.40
CA LYS A 452 -9.23 18.48 24.78
C LYS A 452 -7.89 18.29 25.46
N GLU A 453 -6.87 17.84 24.74
CA GLU A 453 -5.50 17.97 25.21
C GLU A 453 -5.24 19.48 25.44
N PRO A 454 -4.63 19.86 26.56
CA PRO A 454 -4.22 21.25 26.76
C PRO A 454 -3.14 21.60 25.73
N ALA A 455 -3.25 22.83 25.20
CA ALA A 455 -2.41 23.41 24.17
C ALA A 455 -0.92 23.47 24.55
#